data_f7f9505512a0be98b42dec6f3c79a715
#
_entry.id   f7f9505512a0be98b42dec6f3c79a715
#
_cell.length_a   1.000
_cell.length_b   1.000
_cell.length_c   1.000
_cell.angle_alpha   90.00
_cell.angle_beta   90.00
_cell.angle_gamma   90.00
#
_symmetry.space_group_name_H-M   'P 1'
#
loop_
_entity.id
_entity.type
_entity.pdbx_description
1 polymer ?
#
loop_
_entity_poly.entity_id
_entity_poly.type
_entity_poly.pdbx_seq_one_letter_code
_entity_poly.pdbx_strand_id
1 'polypeptide(L)'
;MDWKGSDYAPYFESMITLDQIKVDNQTVIKYFGTITRNFGYYDREENPVAAAVETALRQVDWRGRDPSVSRELILQKARHIITSSPGVKEDTKTLQMSRLESSFETITEEDFEKFLGTIEPWEIVSKVKDRGAVVIDMSRGIKEQKLAVFTAITKYLKKLMERKQTLNIALIIDEGPQYAPWQPRGMEKDTTDMIIDLCALGRSYGLSIVILSQGMAGEIGLNAAVRRNLNTQFIGRIHPLDVEEAQKLAASYYISPETLLTLPEGHFYFLGRMNPSPIPLLISFQIH
;
A
#
# COMPACT_ATOMS: atom_id res chain seq x y z
N MET A 1 12.94 -9.22 17.40
CA MET A 1 13.83 -9.92 16.44
C MET A 1 14.02 -9.02 15.27
N ASP A 2 15.25 -8.52 15.06
CA ASP A 2 15.56 -7.76 13.86
C ASP A 2 15.65 -8.74 12.69
N TRP A 3 14.62 -8.77 11.87
CA TRP A 3 14.62 -9.50 10.62
C TRP A 3 15.69 -8.88 9.70
N LYS A 4 16.81 -9.53 9.59
CA LYS A 4 17.79 -9.19 8.54
C LYS A 4 17.40 -10.02 7.32
N GLY A 5 17.01 -9.38 6.23
CA GLY A 5 16.68 -10.05 4.97
C GLY A 5 17.78 -10.99 4.46
N SER A 6 19.02 -10.83 4.95
CA SER A 6 20.15 -11.73 4.70
C SER A 6 19.98 -13.16 5.20
N ASP A 7 19.18 -13.38 6.26
CA ASP A 7 19.06 -14.70 6.90
C ASP A 7 18.15 -15.64 6.10
N TYR A 8 17.33 -15.09 5.21
CA TYR A 8 16.40 -15.81 4.35
C TYR A 8 16.77 -15.77 2.86
N ALA A 9 17.83 -15.08 2.51
CA ALA A 9 18.34 -15.01 1.13
C ALA A 9 18.53 -16.38 0.46
N PRO A 10 18.90 -17.47 1.18
CA PRO A 10 18.99 -18.80 0.58
C PRO A 10 17.66 -19.38 0.12
N TYR A 11 16.53 -18.92 0.72
CA TYR A 11 15.18 -19.40 0.42
C TYR A 11 14.47 -18.57 -0.67
N PHE A 12 14.97 -17.34 -0.91
CA PHE A 12 14.39 -16.42 -1.89
C PHE A 12 15.49 -16.01 -2.89
N GLU A 13 15.58 -16.73 -3.99
CA GLU A 13 16.58 -16.47 -5.04
C GLU A 13 16.43 -15.10 -5.74
N SER A 14 15.37 -14.34 -5.44
CA SER A 14 15.18 -12.99 -5.98
C SER A 14 14.50 -12.07 -4.97
N MET A 15 15.28 -11.19 -4.37
CA MET A 15 14.78 -10.02 -3.68
C MET A 15 14.76 -8.84 -4.67
N ILE A 16 13.64 -8.11 -4.71
CA ILE A 16 13.45 -6.92 -5.53
C ILE A 16 13.20 -5.76 -4.58
N THR A 17 13.92 -4.65 -4.77
CA THR A 17 13.66 -3.43 -3.99
C THR A 17 12.60 -2.58 -4.68
N LEU A 18 11.85 -1.77 -3.91
CA LEU A 18 10.70 -1.03 -4.42
C LEU A 18 11.06 -0.04 -5.54
N ASP A 19 12.27 0.53 -5.52
CA ASP A 19 12.78 1.47 -6.53
C ASP A 19 13.03 0.83 -7.89
N GLN A 20 13.20 -0.50 -7.93
CA GLN A 20 13.36 -1.25 -9.18
C GLN A 20 12.03 -1.48 -9.92
N ILE A 21 10.91 -1.33 -9.22
CA ILE A 21 9.58 -1.68 -9.76
C ILE A 21 9.01 -0.50 -10.54
N LYS A 22 8.58 -0.77 -11.76
CA LYS A 22 7.93 0.22 -12.61
C LYS A 22 6.51 0.49 -12.13
N VAL A 23 6.23 1.75 -11.82
CA VAL A 23 4.91 2.24 -11.44
C VAL A 23 4.26 2.93 -12.64
N ASP A 24 2.98 2.70 -12.89
CA ASP A 24 2.25 3.32 -13.99
C ASP A 24 2.11 4.85 -13.81
N ASN A 25 1.98 5.58 -14.93
CA ASN A 25 1.89 7.04 -14.93
C ASN A 25 0.75 7.57 -14.06
N GLN A 26 -0.40 6.92 -14.06
CA GLN A 26 -1.56 7.39 -13.30
C GLN A 26 -1.29 7.31 -11.80
N THR A 27 -0.64 6.24 -11.35
CA THR A 27 -0.25 6.08 -9.95
C THR A 27 0.82 7.08 -9.53
N VAL A 28 1.81 7.36 -10.42
CA VAL A 28 2.83 8.40 -10.17
C VAL A 28 2.20 9.79 -10.10
N ILE A 29 1.27 10.12 -10.97
CA ILE A 29 0.52 11.38 -10.93
C ILE A 29 -0.20 11.53 -9.58
N LYS A 30 -0.85 10.46 -9.09
CA LYS A 30 -1.48 10.47 -7.76
C LYS A 30 -0.49 10.68 -6.62
N TYR A 31 0.69 10.05 -6.70
CA TYR A 31 1.76 10.25 -5.73
C TYR A 31 2.13 11.73 -5.63
N PHE A 32 2.48 12.37 -6.74
CA PHE A 32 2.84 13.79 -6.76
C PHE A 32 1.67 14.69 -6.33
N GLY A 33 0.45 14.38 -6.73
CA GLY A 33 -0.74 15.07 -6.25
C GLY A 33 -0.92 14.94 -4.74
N THR A 34 -0.64 13.78 -4.15
CA THR A 34 -0.76 13.55 -2.71
C THR A 34 0.30 14.34 -1.93
N ILE A 35 1.57 14.26 -2.32
CA ILE A 35 2.64 15.02 -1.63
C ILE A 35 2.45 16.53 -1.80
N THR A 36 1.95 17.01 -2.95
CA THR A 36 1.63 18.42 -3.15
C THR A 36 0.49 18.89 -2.23
N ARG A 37 -0.53 18.06 -2.00
CA ARG A 37 -1.65 18.38 -1.08
C ARG A 37 -1.21 18.49 0.37
N ASN A 38 -0.23 17.68 0.79
CA ASN A 38 0.28 17.68 2.17
C ASN A 38 0.93 19.02 2.54
N PHE A 39 1.35 19.85 1.57
CA PHE A 39 1.92 21.18 1.76
C PHE A 39 0.90 22.31 1.68
N GLY A 40 -0.38 22.03 1.46
CA GLY A 40 -1.42 23.04 1.36
C GLY A 40 -2.35 23.05 2.57
N TYR A 41 -2.67 24.24 3.09
CA TYR A 41 -3.64 24.49 4.18
C TYR A 41 -5.08 23.98 3.90
N TYR A 42 -5.30 23.24 2.81
CA TYR A 42 -6.60 22.73 2.41
C TYR A 42 -6.56 21.21 2.23
N ASP A 43 -7.08 20.55 3.23
CA ASP A 43 -7.50 19.14 3.22
C ASP A 43 -8.77 18.98 2.32
N ARG A 44 -8.81 19.68 1.17
CA ARG A 44 -9.92 19.62 0.23
C ARG A 44 -9.52 18.75 -0.95
N GLU A 45 -10.45 17.91 -1.36
CA GLU A 45 -10.33 17.10 -2.59
C GLU A 45 -10.01 17.97 -3.83
N GLU A 46 -10.41 19.25 -3.82
CA GLU A 46 -10.13 20.23 -4.84
C GLU A 46 -8.98 21.17 -4.43
N ASN A 47 -7.75 20.70 -4.57
CA ASN A 47 -6.56 21.54 -4.42
C ASN A 47 -6.06 21.98 -5.80
N PRO A 48 -6.18 23.27 -6.17
CA PRO A 48 -5.82 23.76 -7.51
C PRO A 48 -4.32 23.62 -7.80
N VAL A 49 -3.46 23.67 -6.79
CA VAL A 49 -2.01 23.48 -6.97
C VAL A 49 -1.71 22.03 -7.29
N ALA A 50 -2.30 21.10 -6.55
CA ALA A 50 -2.15 19.67 -6.85
C ALA A 50 -2.72 19.32 -8.24
N ALA A 51 -3.88 19.87 -8.60
CA ALA A 51 -4.47 19.68 -9.92
C ALA A 51 -3.57 20.23 -11.06
N ALA A 52 -2.88 21.36 -10.83
CA ALA A 52 -1.93 21.90 -11.80
C ALA A 52 -0.70 20.98 -11.94
N VAL A 53 -0.16 20.45 -10.85
CA VAL A 53 0.96 19.49 -10.88
C VAL A 53 0.55 18.18 -11.57
N GLU A 54 -0.60 17.62 -11.21
CA GLU A 54 -1.13 16.41 -11.85
C GLU A 54 -1.34 16.61 -13.37
N THR A 55 -1.85 17.79 -13.76
CA THR A 55 -2.05 18.13 -15.19
C THR A 55 -0.72 18.30 -15.90
N ALA A 56 0.26 18.94 -15.27
CA ALA A 56 1.61 19.08 -15.81
C ALA A 56 2.26 17.71 -16.07
N LEU A 57 2.16 16.79 -15.10
CA LEU A 57 2.68 15.42 -15.22
C LEU A 57 2.01 14.61 -16.35
N ARG A 58 0.75 14.90 -16.68
CA ARG A 58 0.06 14.27 -17.83
C ARG A 58 0.49 14.81 -19.17
N GLN A 59 0.89 16.08 -19.22
CA GLN A 59 1.19 16.81 -20.48
C GLN A 59 2.67 16.82 -20.83
N VAL A 60 3.55 16.62 -19.88
CA VAL A 60 5.01 16.62 -20.08
C VAL A 60 5.52 15.20 -20.17
N ASP A 61 6.31 14.92 -21.19
CA ASP A 61 7.09 13.69 -21.28
C ASP A 61 8.34 13.84 -20.41
N TRP A 62 8.20 13.45 -19.14
CA TRP A 62 9.25 13.59 -18.13
C TRP A 62 10.04 12.30 -17.89
N ARG A 63 9.45 11.12 -18.20
CA ARG A 63 10.11 9.83 -18.01
C ARG A 63 11.25 9.63 -19.00
N GLY A 64 12.37 9.11 -18.51
CA GLY A 64 13.56 8.90 -19.32
C GLY A 64 14.43 10.15 -19.50
N ARG A 65 14.07 11.26 -18.85
CA ARG A 65 14.89 12.47 -18.73
C ARG A 65 15.65 12.46 -17.41
N ASP A 66 16.66 13.32 -17.34
CA ASP A 66 17.33 13.60 -16.06
C ASP A 66 16.31 14.10 -15.03
N PRO A 67 16.35 13.61 -13.76
CA PRO A 67 15.41 14.00 -12.70
C PRO A 67 15.33 15.51 -12.48
N SER A 68 16.46 16.23 -12.53
CA SER A 68 16.50 17.70 -12.38
C SER A 68 15.76 18.40 -13.50
N VAL A 69 15.94 17.95 -14.74
CA VAL A 69 15.25 18.48 -15.93
C VAL A 69 13.76 18.18 -15.83
N SER A 70 13.38 16.97 -15.41
CA SER A 70 11.99 16.57 -15.25
C SER A 70 11.28 17.41 -14.21
N ARG A 71 11.91 17.64 -13.05
CA ARG A 71 11.40 18.51 -11.98
C ARG A 71 11.14 19.93 -12.48
N GLU A 72 12.11 20.55 -13.16
CA GLU A 72 11.98 21.91 -13.67
C GLU A 72 10.89 22.02 -14.73
N LEU A 73 10.81 21.08 -15.67
CA LEU A 73 9.76 21.04 -16.70
C LEU A 73 8.35 20.95 -16.09
N ILE A 74 8.17 20.13 -15.07
CA ILE A 74 6.88 20.00 -14.39
C ILE A 74 6.54 21.26 -13.63
N LEU A 75 7.49 21.88 -12.92
CA LEU A 75 7.30 23.14 -12.22
C LEU A 75 6.90 24.26 -13.20
N GLN A 76 7.62 24.45 -14.30
CA GLN A 76 7.32 25.46 -15.32
C GLN A 76 5.94 25.24 -15.93
N LYS A 77 5.57 23.99 -16.22
CA LYS A 77 4.27 23.67 -16.79
C LYS A 77 3.14 23.93 -15.78
N ALA A 78 3.32 23.57 -14.50
CA ALA A 78 2.34 23.84 -13.45
C ALA A 78 2.16 25.35 -13.22
N ARG A 79 3.25 26.13 -13.22
CA ARG A 79 3.19 27.62 -13.21
C ARG A 79 2.35 28.16 -14.36
N HIS A 80 2.60 27.68 -15.56
CA HIS A 80 1.82 28.11 -16.74
C HIS A 80 0.33 27.78 -16.60
N ILE A 81 -0.02 26.61 -16.08
CA ILE A 81 -1.41 26.19 -15.86
C ILE A 81 -2.10 27.15 -14.87
N ILE A 82 -1.45 27.48 -13.75
CA ILE A 82 -2.00 28.40 -12.75
C ILE A 82 -2.18 29.80 -13.31
N THR A 83 -1.16 30.35 -13.98
CA THR A 83 -1.20 31.70 -14.52
C THR A 83 -2.23 31.87 -15.64
N SER A 84 -2.41 30.85 -16.48
CA SER A 84 -3.36 30.85 -17.59
C SER A 84 -4.79 30.45 -17.20
N SER A 85 -5.06 30.14 -15.92
CA SER A 85 -6.40 29.75 -15.47
C SER A 85 -7.43 30.85 -15.65
N PRO A 86 -8.48 30.66 -16.47
CA PRO A 86 -9.48 31.67 -16.72
C PRO A 86 -10.38 31.90 -15.49
N GLY A 87 -10.78 33.15 -15.25
CA GLY A 87 -11.73 33.50 -14.19
C GLY A 87 -11.17 33.52 -12.77
N VAL A 88 -9.88 33.21 -12.57
CA VAL A 88 -9.22 33.28 -11.27
C VAL A 88 -8.61 34.67 -11.06
N LYS A 89 -8.87 35.30 -9.91
CA LYS A 89 -8.33 36.60 -9.53
C LYS A 89 -6.81 36.57 -9.40
N GLU A 90 -6.11 37.64 -9.73
CA GLU A 90 -4.64 37.71 -9.68
C GLU A 90 -4.06 37.44 -8.28
N ASP A 91 -4.69 37.99 -7.23
CA ASP A 91 -4.26 37.69 -5.83
C ASP A 91 -4.34 36.19 -5.51
N THR A 92 -5.35 35.52 -6.04
CA THR A 92 -5.52 34.06 -5.87
C THR A 92 -4.44 33.29 -6.63
N LYS A 93 -4.12 33.70 -7.85
CA LYS A 93 -3.03 33.11 -8.64
C LYS A 93 -1.68 33.29 -7.95
N THR A 94 -1.42 34.49 -7.43
CA THR A 94 -0.19 34.79 -6.68
C THR A 94 -0.05 33.85 -5.46
N LEU A 95 -1.13 33.65 -4.71
CA LEU A 95 -1.15 32.74 -3.59
C LEU A 95 -0.91 31.27 -4.01
N GLN A 96 -1.55 30.83 -5.11
CA GLN A 96 -1.35 29.49 -5.68
C GLN A 96 0.09 29.29 -6.16
N MET A 97 0.70 30.32 -6.76
CA MET A 97 2.10 30.28 -7.19
C MET A 97 3.05 30.13 -6.01
N SER A 98 2.88 30.94 -4.96
CA SER A 98 3.69 30.80 -3.74
C SER A 98 3.58 29.39 -3.13
N ARG A 99 2.38 28.81 -3.11
CA ARG A 99 2.16 27.44 -2.62
C ARG A 99 2.80 26.37 -3.52
N LEU A 100 2.74 26.55 -4.83
CA LEU A 100 3.43 25.69 -5.79
C LEU A 100 4.93 25.70 -5.54
N GLU A 101 5.52 26.88 -5.39
CA GLU A 101 6.96 27.03 -5.10
C GLU A 101 7.34 26.35 -3.79
N SER A 102 6.59 26.61 -2.72
CA SER A 102 6.82 25.93 -1.42
C SER A 102 6.67 24.39 -1.52
N SER A 103 5.73 23.89 -2.32
CA SER A 103 5.61 22.44 -2.52
C SER A 103 6.82 21.87 -3.27
N PHE A 104 7.38 22.62 -4.22
CA PHE A 104 8.58 22.21 -4.95
C PHE A 104 9.91 22.42 -4.21
N GLU A 105 9.92 23.13 -3.09
CA GLU A 105 11.05 23.07 -2.14
C GLU A 105 11.18 21.67 -1.50
N THR A 106 10.06 20.97 -1.39
CA THR A 106 10.00 19.63 -0.78
C THR A 106 9.99 18.49 -1.81
N ILE A 107 9.41 18.74 -2.99
CA ILE A 107 9.51 17.81 -4.13
C ILE A 107 10.92 17.93 -4.71
N THR A 108 11.74 16.94 -4.45
CA THR A 108 13.15 16.91 -4.87
C THR A 108 13.36 16.09 -6.15
N GLU A 109 14.55 16.11 -6.67
CA GLU A 109 14.96 15.25 -7.79
C GLU A 109 14.82 13.76 -7.44
N GLU A 110 15.12 13.39 -6.18
CA GLU A 110 14.96 12.03 -5.67
C GLU A 110 13.52 11.50 -5.80
N ASP A 111 12.50 12.40 -5.75
CA ASP A 111 11.11 11.97 -5.94
C ASP A 111 10.83 11.50 -7.37
N PHE A 112 11.54 12.04 -8.35
CA PHE A 112 11.48 11.56 -9.72
C PHE A 112 12.30 10.28 -9.92
N GLU A 113 13.46 10.15 -9.26
CA GLU A 113 14.30 8.95 -9.28
C GLU A 113 13.57 7.71 -8.75
N LYS A 114 12.73 7.87 -7.72
CA LYS A 114 11.91 6.79 -7.13
C LYS A 114 11.04 6.04 -8.14
N PHE A 115 10.78 6.62 -9.31
CA PHE A 115 9.90 6.06 -10.34
C PHE A 115 10.62 5.72 -11.66
N LEU A 116 11.95 5.59 -11.62
CA LEU A 116 12.76 5.14 -12.76
C LEU A 116 12.86 3.60 -12.87
N GLY A 117 12.23 2.87 -11.96
CA GLY A 117 12.22 1.41 -11.96
C GLY A 117 11.78 0.84 -13.30
N THR A 118 12.43 -0.24 -13.70
CA THR A 118 12.25 -0.90 -15.01
C THR A 118 11.53 -2.23 -14.93
N ILE A 119 11.50 -2.87 -13.74
CA ILE A 119 10.84 -4.17 -13.56
C ILE A 119 9.33 -4.00 -13.63
N GLU A 120 8.73 -4.54 -14.65
CA GLU A 120 7.28 -4.52 -14.83
C GLU A 120 6.59 -5.50 -13.85
N PRO A 121 5.39 -5.17 -13.33
CA PRO A 121 4.64 -6.06 -12.44
C PRO A 121 4.42 -7.48 -13.00
N TRP A 122 4.32 -7.64 -14.32
CA TRP A 122 4.17 -8.95 -14.95
C TRP A 122 5.43 -9.82 -14.81
N GLU A 123 6.61 -9.23 -14.80
CA GLU A 123 7.87 -9.95 -14.59
C GLU A 123 7.97 -10.52 -13.17
N ILE A 124 7.45 -9.78 -12.17
CA ILE A 124 7.37 -10.24 -10.77
C ILE A 124 6.50 -11.49 -10.70
N VAL A 125 5.31 -11.45 -11.32
CA VAL A 125 4.38 -12.59 -11.34
C VAL A 125 4.99 -13.80 -12.09
N SER A 126 5.71 -13.55 -13.18
CA SER A 126 6.44 -14.62 -13.89
C SER A 126 7.50 -15.26 -13.00
N LYS A 127 8.31 -14.43 -12.32
CA LYS A 127 9.34 -14.93 -11.39
C LYS A 127 8.75 -15.78 -10.26
N VAL A 128 7.59 -15.39 -9.69
CA VAL A 128 6.90 -16.21 -8.68
C VAL A 128 6.52 -17.58 -9.23
N LYS A 129 6.00 -17.64 -10.47
CA LYS A 129 5.63 -18.91 -11.11
C LYS A 129 6.84 -19.80 -11.42
N ASP A 130 7.96 -19.20 -11.79
CA ASP A 130 9.17 -19.92 -12.19
C ASP A 130 10.02 -20.34 -10.98
N ARG A 131 10.07 -19.51 -9.92
CA ARG A 131 10.99 -19.68 -8.79
C ARG A 131 10.32 -20.01 -7.46
N GLY A 132 9.00 -19.99 -7.40
CA GLY A 132 8.21 -20.29 -6.21
C GLY A 132 7.96 -19.10 -5.29
N ALA A 133 8.90 -18.18 -5.11
CA ALA A 133 8.72 -16.99 -4.26
C ALA A 133 9.49 -15.77 -4.77
N VAL A 134 8.97 -14.59 -4.48
CA VAL A 134 9.64 -13.30 -4.68
C VAL A 134 9.39 -12.42 -3.46
N VAL A 135 10.42 -11.86 -2.89
CA VAL A 135 10.34 -10.87 -1.80
C VAL A 135 10.49 -9.48 -2.39
N ILE A 136 9.58 -8.58 -2.04
CA ILE A 136 9.66 -7.16 -2.40
C ILE A 136 10.02 -6.39 -1.15
N ASP A 137 11.25 -5.90 -1.09
CA ASP A 137 11.72 -5.09 0.03
C ASP A 137 11.20 -3.65 -0.09
N MET A 138 10.29 -3.30 0.84
CA MET A 138 9.69 -1.98 0.96
C MET A 138 10.33 -1.13 2.07
N SER A 139 11.37 -1.61 2.76
CA SER A 139 11.90 -1.00 3.98
C SER A 139 12.38 0.45 3.77
N ARG A 140 13.00 0.75 2.64
CA ARG A 140 13.62 2.05 2.36
C ARG A 140 12.68 3.11 1.80
N GLY A 141 11.47 2.75 1.41
CA GLY A 141 10.52 3.68 0.79
C GLY A 141 9.78 4.54 1.81
N ILE A 142 9.45 5.77 1.43
CA ILE A 142 8.45 6.55 2.16
C ILE A 142 7.07 5.93 1.95
N LYS A 143 6.12 6.28 2.81
CA LYS A 143 4.77 5.69 2.81
C LYS A 143 4.09 5.76 1.44
N GLU A 144 4.08 6.93 0.83
CA GLU A 144 3.43 7.18 -0.46
C GLU A 144 4.06 6.35 -1.60
N GLN A 145 5.36 6.16 -1.57
CA GLN A 145 6.06 5.32 -2.54
C GLN A 145 5.70 3.83 -2.36
N LYS A 146 5.66 3.35 -1.11
CA LYS A 146 5.20 1.99 -0.80
C LYS A 146 3.78 1.74 -1.33
N LEU A 147 2.86 2.70 -1.10
CA LEU A 147 1.49 2.64 -1.61
C LEU A 147 1.45 2.64 -3.14
N ALA A 148 2.30 3.43 -3.81
CA ALA A 148 2.37 3.47 -5.27
C ALA A 148 2.84 2.14 -5.86
N VAL A 149 3.91 1.56 -5.33
CA VAL A 149 4.44 0.25 -5.78
C VAL A 149 3.43 -0.86 -5.51
N PHE A 150 2.84 -0.89 -4.31
CA PHE A 150 1.79 -1.85 -3.97
C PHE A 150 0.61 -1.77 -4.94
N THR A 151 0.18 -0.54 -5.27
CA THR A 151 -0.89 -0.30 -6.24
C THR A 151 -0.53 -0.83 -7.62
N ALA A 152 0.70 -0.63 -8.10
CA ALA A 152 1.13 -1.11 -9.41
C ALA A 152 1.05 -2.64 -9.51
N ILE A 153 1.50 -3.35 -8.49
CA ILE A 153 1.47 -4.82 -8.44
C ILE A 153 0.04 -5.33 -8.36
N THR A 154 -0.75 -4.79 -7.44
CA THR A 154 -2.13 -5.25 -7.19
C THR A 154 -3.07 -4.93 -8.34
N LYS A 155 -2.91 -3.80 -9.02
CA LYS A 155 -3.60 -3.50 -10.29
C LYS A 155 -3.31 -4.56 -11.35
N TYR A 156 -2.07 -5.01 -11.45
CA TYR A 156 -1.72 -6.04 -12.42
C TYR A 156 -2.38 -7.38 -12.07
N LEU A 157 -2.36 -7.79 -10.78
CA LEU A 157 -3.07 -8.99 -10.33
C LEU A 157 -4.57 -8.91 -10.63
N LYS A 158 -5.21 -7.77 -10.33
CA LYS A 158 -6.61 -7.53 -10.65
C LYS A 158 -6.88 -7.66 -12.16
N LYS A 159 -6.05 -7.06 -13.01
CA LYS A 159 -6.16 -7.17 -14.47
C LYS A 159 -6.08 -8.61 -14.97
N LEU A 160 -5.26 -9.47 -14.36
CA LEU A 160 -5.20 -10.90 -14.70
C LEU A 160 -6.50 -11.61 -14.35
N MET A 161 -7.07 -11.33 -13.17
CA MET A 161 -8.36 -11.88 -12.74
C MET A 161 -9.52 -11.41 -13.64
N GLU A 162 -9.55 -10.13 -14.01
CA GLU A 162 -10.54 -9.60 -14.98
C GLU A 162 -10.46 -10.29 -16.34
N ARG A 163 -9.27 -10.74 -16.74
CA ARG A 163 -9.04 -11.58 -17.92
C ARG A 163 -9.33 -13.07 -17.70
N LYS A 164 -9.91 -13.42 -16.53
CA LYS A 164 -10.26 -14.80 -16.14
C LYS A 164 -9.05 -15.74 -16.09
N GLN A 165 -7.86 -15.22 -15.80
CA GLN A 165 -6.65 -16.03 -15.66
C GLN A 165 -6.53 -16.57 -14.24
N THR A 166 -6.26 -17.86 -14.11
CA THR A 166 -5.95 -18.49 -12.82
C THR A 166 -4.52 -18.14 -12.42
N LEU A 167 -4.35 -17.65 -11.20
CA LEU A 167 -3.07 -17.17 -10.68
C LEU A 167 -2.29 -18.27 -9.96
N ASN A 168 -2.93 -18.99 -9.03
CA ASN A 168 -2.32 -19.99 -8.14
C ASN A 168 -1.11 -19.45 -7.37
N ILE A 169 -1.27 -18.25 -6.81
CA ILE A 169 -0.25 -17.57 -6.03
C ILE A 169 -0.81 -17.08 -4.70
N ALA A 170 0.07 -16.87 -3.73
CA ALA A 170 -0.24 -16.20 -2.46
C ALA A 170 0.41 -14.81 -2.45
N LEU A 171 -0.37 -13.79 -2.10
CA LEU A 171 0.11 -12.44 -1.78
C LEU A 171 0.18 -12.32 -0.26
N ILE A 172 1.38 -12.22 0.26
CA ILE A 172 1.63 -12.03 1.70
C ILE A 172 1.95 -10.54 1.91
N ILE A 173 1.17 -9.88 2.75
CA ILE A 173 1.29 -8.46 3.06
C ILE A 173 1.70 -8.34 4.52
N ASP A 174 2.94 -7.98 4.73
CA ASP A 174 3.42 -7.64 6.07
C ASP A 174 3.02 -6.21 6.43
N GLU A 175 2.76 -5.96 7.70
CA GLU A 175 2.27 -4.68 8.20
C GLU A 175 1.04 -4.16 7.42
N GLY A 176 0.04 -5.00 7.25
CA GLY A 176 -1.19 -4.70 6.51
C GLY A 176 -1.82 -3.33 6.77
N PRO A 177 -1.84 -2.79 8.01
CA PRO A 177 -2.33 -1.45 8.28
C PRO A 177 -1.62 -0.32 7.54
N GLN A 178 -0.40 -0.52 7.04
CA GLN A 178 0.26 0.46 6.16
C GLN A 178 -0.49 0.65 4.84
N TYR A 179 -1.13 -0.40 4.33
CA TYR A 179 -1.83 -0.43 3.04
C TYR A 179 -3.35 -0.33 3.17
N ALA A 180 -3.89 -0.73 4.32
CA ALA A 180 -5.32 -0.68 4.60
C ALA A 180 -5.57 -0.28 6.06
N PRO A 181 -5.25 0.98 6.44
CA PRO A 181 -5.44 1.46 7.81
C PRO A 181 -6.92 1.55 8.18
N TRP A 182 -7.19 1.70 9.47
CA TRP A 182 -8.55 1.85 10.02
C TRP A 182 -9.37 2.92 9.30
N GLN A 183 -8.78 4.09 9.04
CA GLN A 183 -9.40 5.22 8.36
C GLN A 183 -8.54 5.66 7.18
N PRO A 184 -8.64 4.98 6.02
CA PRO A 184 -7.78 5.26 4.86
C PRO A 184 -8.09 6.62 4.24
N ARG A 185 -7.05 7.36 3.83
CA ARG A 185 -7.14 8.65 3.13
C ARG A 185 -6.25 8.65 1.89
N GLY A 186 -6.63 9.43 0.89
CA GLY A 186 -5.82 9.58 -0.33
C GLY A 186 -5.45 8.24 -0.95
N MET A 187 -4.16 7.98 -1.14
CA MET A 187 -3.66 6.73 -1.73
C MET A 187 -3.92 5.49 -0.85
N GLU A 188 -4.07 5.65 0.47
CA GLU A 188 -4.44 4.53 1.35
C GLU A 188 -5.85 4.00 1.05
N LYS A 189 -6.77 4.89 0.64
CA LYS A 189 -8.11 4.49 0.22
C LYS A 189 -8.03 3.61 -1.03
N ASP A 190 -7.23 3.99 -2.02
CA ASP A 190 -7.05 3.20 -3.24
C ASP A 190 -6.48 1.81 -2.94
N THR A 191 -5.46 1.72 -2.08
CA THR A 191 -4.87 0.42 -1.70
C THR A 191 -5.83 -0.42 -0.87
N THR A 192 -6.59 0.19 0.04
CA THR A 192 -7.64 -0.49 0.83
C THR A 192 -8.71 -1.07 -0.09
N ASP A 193 -9.25 -0.27 -1.01
CA ASP A 193 -10.27 -0.71 -1.97
C ASP A 193 -9.72 -1.83 -2.85
N MET A 194 -8.44 -1.73 -3.27
CA MET A 194 -7.78 -2.77 -4.04
C MET A 194 -7.68 -4.09 -3.26
N ILE A 195 -7.29 -4.05 -1.99
CA ILE A 195 -7.22 -5.25 -1.14
C ILE A 195 -8.62 -5.88 -0.99
N ILE A 196 -9.66 -5.06 -0.79
CA ILE A 196 -11.04 -5.54 -0.72
C ILE A 196 -11.44 -6.26 -2.00
N ASP A 197 -11.17 -5.67 -3.16
CA ASP A 197 -11.45 -6.27 -4.47
C ASP A 197 -10.69 -7.58 -4.67
N LEU A 198 -9.40 -7.60 -4.33
CA LEU A 198 -8.58 -8.82 -4.43
C LEU A 198 -9.07 -9.93 -3.50
N CYS A 199 -9.50 -9.60 -2.28
CA CYS A 199 -10.08 -10.57 -1.36
C CYS A 199 -11.41 -11.14 -1.89
N ALA A 200 -12.24 -10.29 -2.48
CA ALA A 200 -13.55 -10.69 -3.01
C ALA A 200 -13.43 -11.59 -4.25
N LEU A 201 -12.53 -11.26 -5.17
CA LEU A 201 -12.36 -11.95 -6.44
C LEU A 201 -11.33 -13.09 -6.40
N GLY A 202 -10.31 -12.94 -5.57
CA GLY A 202 -9.09 -13.75 -5.61
C GLY A 202 -9.34 -15.25 -5.49
N ARG A 203 -10.29 -15.65 -4.64
CA ARG A 203 -10.64 -17.05 -4.43
C ARG A 203 -11.02 -17.77 -5.74
N SER A 204 -11.79 -17.11 -6.60
CA SER A 204 -12.25 -17.69 -7.87
C SER A 204 -11.13 -17.87 -8.90
N TYR A 205 -10.01 -17.17 -8.68
CA TYR A 205 -8.87 -17.15 -9.59
C TYR A 205 -7.58 -17.72 -8.97
N GLY A 206 -7.69 -18.39 -7.82
CA GLY A 206 -6.53 -19.01 -7.17
C GLY A 206 -5.55 -17.99 -6.57
N LEU A 207 -6.02 -16.79 -6.20
CA LEU A 207 -5.25 -15.84 -5.42
C LEU A 207 -5.59 -16.01 -3.94
N SER A 208 -4.59 -16.38 -3.13
CA SER A 208 -4.67 -16.37 -1.67
C SER A 208 -4.07 -15.08 -1.14
N ILE A 209 -4.69 -14.50 -0.12
CA ILE A 209 -4.18 -13.27 0.51
C ILE A 209 -3.95 -13.56 2.00
N VAL A 210 -2.74 -13.27 2.45
CA VAL A 210 -2.33 -13.35 3.86
C VAL A 210 -1.93 -11.96 4.29
N ILE A 211 -2.54 -11.45 5.35
CA ILE A 211 -2.24 -10.11 5.88
C ILE A 211 -1.79 -10.28 7.33
N LEU A 212 -0.61 -9.73 7.64
CA LEU A 212 -0.09 -9.67 8.99
C LEU A 212 -0.33 -8.27 9.57
N SER A 213 -0.70 -8.23 10.84
CA SER A 213 -0.92 -6.99 11.58
C SER A 213 -0.47 -7.17 13.02
N GLN A 214 0.17 -6.16 13.57
CA GLN A 214 0.61 -6.15 14.98
C GLN A 214 -0.48 -5.65 15.93
N GLY A 215 -1.57 -5.06 15.39
CA GLY A 215 -2.68 -4.53 16.18
C GLY A 215 -4.03 -4.81 15.54
N MET A 216 -5.08 -4.76 16.35
CA MET A 216 -6.45 -5.05 15.94
C MET A 216 -7.30 -3.79 15.79
N ALA A 217 -6.98 -2.73 16.53
CA ALA A 217 -7.82 -1.53 16.65
C ALA A 217 -7.03 -0.23 16.45
N GLY A 218 -7.77 0.89 16.22
CA GLY A 218 -7.22 2.22 16.11
C GLY A 218 -6.23 2.38 14.94
N GLU A 219 -5.24 3.24 15.13
CA GLU A 219 -4.26 3.58 14.08
C GLU A 219 -3.38 2.41 13.63
N ILE A 220 -3.19 1.43 14.51
CA ILE A 220 -2.41 0.20 14.22
C ILE A 220 -3.28 -0.95 13.71
N GLY A 221 -4.59 -0.73 13.59
CA GLY A 221 -5.56 -1.74 13.18
C GLY A 221 -5.82 -1.78 11.69
N LEU A 222 -6.16 -2.96 11.19
CA LEU A 222 -6.57 -3.18 9.82
C LEU A 222 -8.00 -2.68 9.58
N ASN A 223 -8.26 -2.12 8.39
CA ASN A 223 -9.60 -1.67 7.97
C ASN A 223 -10.69 -2.75 8.17
N ALA A 224 -11.84 -2.33 8.70
CA ALA A 224 -12.92 -3.26 9.03
C ALA A 224 -13.50 -3.99 7.80
N ALA A 225 -13.57 -3.33 6.64
CA ALA A 225 -14.06 -3.96 5.41
C ALA A 225 -13.08 -5.00 4.90
N VAL A 226 -11.76 -4.76 5.00
CA VAL A 226 -10.74 -5.78 4.69
C VAL A 226 -10.88 -6.97 5.64
N ARG A 227 -10.96 -6.75 6.96
CA ARG A 227 -11.13 -7.83 7.95
C ARG A 227 -12.34 -8.71 7.68
N ARG A 228 -13.46 -8.13 7.25
CA ARG A 228 -14.69 -8.88 6.91
C ARG A 228 -14.52 -9.82 5.72
N ASN A 229 -13.59 -9.51 4.80
CA ASN A 229 -13.29 -10.36 3.66
C ASN A 229 -12.27 -11.47 3.96
N LEU A 230 -11.60 -11.40 5.11
CA LEU A 230 -10.67 -12.43 5.58
C LEU A 230 -11.43 -13.50 6.37
N ASN A 231 -11.63 -14.67 5.76
CA ASN A 231 -12.46 -15.74 6.30
C ASN A 231 -11.74 -16.64 7.32
N THR A 232 -10.44 -16.47 7.48
CA THR A 232 -9.58 -17.27 8.37
C THR A 232 -8.67 -16.31 9.12
N GLN A 233 -8.51 -16.58 10.41
CA GLN A 233 -7.75 -15.70 11.29
C GLN A 233 -6.87 -16.52 12.23
N PHE A 234 -5.66 -16.04 12.44
CA PHE A 234 -4.73 -16.52 13.45
C PHE A 234 -4.54 -15.40 14.46
N ILE A 235 -5.02 -15.57 15.67
CA ILE A 235 -4.95 -14.57 16.74
C ILE A 235 -3.91 -14.99 17.74
N GLY A 236 -2.78 -14.31 17.77
CA GLY A 236 -1.73 -14.49 18.76
C GLY A 236 -1.95 -13.64 20.01
N ARG A 237 -0.89 -13.44 20.80
CA ARG A 237 -0.93 -12.56 21.96
C ARG A 237 -1.26 -11.13 21.52
N ILE A 238 -2.24 -10.52 22.19
CA ILE A 238 -2.70 -9.15 21.92
C ILE A 238 -2.10 -8.15 22.91
N HIS A 239 -2.09 -6.88 22.50
CA HIS A 239 -1.78 -5.78 23.41
C HIS A 239 -3.02 -5.42 24.27
N PRO A 240 -2.86 -4.97 25.53
CA PRO A 240 -4.01 -4.56 26.37
C PRO A 240 -4.96 -3.54 25.71
N LEU A 241 -4.46 -2.66 24.83
CA LEU A 241 -5.28 -1.71 24.10
C LEU A 241 -6.21 -2.33 23.05
N ASP A 242 -5.95 -3.58 22.64
CA ASP A 242 -6.76 -4.29 21.65
C ASP A 242 -7.86 -5.18 22.27
N VAL A 243 -8.00 -5.20 23.60
CA VAL A 243 -8.92 -6.08 24.33
C VAL A 243 -10.36 -5.94 23.87
N GLU A 244 -10.86 -4.71 23.70
CA GLU A 244 -12.24 -4.50 23.26
C GLU A 244 -12.51 -5.06 21.86
N GLU A 245 -11.59 -4.87 20.93
CA GLU A 245 -11.74 -5.38 19.57
C GLU A 245 -11.58 -6.89 19.51
N ALA A 246 -10.63 -7.42 20.29
CA ALA A 246 -10.46 -8.85 20.46
C ALA A 246 -11.71 -9.50 21.08
N GLN A 247 -12.36 -8.85 22.04
CA GLN A 247 -13.60 -9.34 22.65
C GLN A 247 -14.71 -9.44 21.60
N LYS A 248 -14.90 -8.42 20.76
CA LYS A 248 -15.90 -8.44 19.68
C LYS A 248 -15.67 -9.59 18.70
N LEU A 249 -14.41 -9.88 18.39
CA LEU A 249 -14.02 -10.94 17.46
C LEU A 249 -14.12 -12.33 18.11
N ALA A 250 -13.61 -12.47 19.32
CA ALA A 250 -13.48 -13.75 20.03
C ALA A 250 -14.79 -14.18 20.74
N ALA A 251 -15.73 -13.25 20.99
CA ALA A 251 -16.99 -13.53 21.68
C ALA A 251 -17.80 -14.66 21.02
N SER A 252 -17.83 -14.69 19.69
CA SER A 252 -18.53 -15.74 18.92
C SER A 252 -17.87 -17.12 19.04
N TYR A 253 -16.65 -17.20 19.55
CA TYR A 253 -15.84 -18.41 19.66
C TYR A 253 -15.59 -18.81 21.13
N TYR A 254 -16.19 -18.09 22.09
CA TYR A 254 -16.00 -18.33 23.52
C TYR A 254 -14.54 -18.23 23.99
N ILE A 255 -13.71 -17.44 23.33
CA ILE A 255 -12.34 -17.13 23.75
C ILE A 255 -12.35 -15.93 24.67
N SER A 256 -11.80 -16.07 25.88
CA SER A 256 -11.66 -14.94 26.79
C SER A 256 -10.52 -14.02 26.32
N PRO A 257 -10.73 -12.70 26.26
CA PRO A 257 -9.66 -11.74 25.93
C PRO A 257 -8.45 -11.84 26.86
N GLU A 258 -8.66 -12.18 28.13
CA GLU A 258 -7.58 -12.36 29.12
C GLU A 258 -6.66 -13.51 28.72
N THR A 259 -7.22 -14.57 28.12
CA THR A 259 -6.40 -15.67 27.58
C THR A 259 -5.49 -15.19 26.45
N LEU A 260 -5.98 -14.29 25.59
CA LEU A 260 -5.18 -13.73 24.51
C LEU A 260 -4.03 -12.83 25.01
N LEU A 261 -4.20 -12.12 26.14
CA LEU A 261 -3.14 -11.32 26.75
C LEU A 261 -1.95 -12.16 27.26
N THR A 262 -2.20 -13.40 27.61
CA THR A 262 -1.23 -14.30 28.28
C THR A 262 -0.71 -15.39 27.37
N LEU A 263 -1.09 -15.40 26.08
CA LEU A 263 -0.60 -16.40 25.13
C LEU A 263 0.93 -16.39 25.04
N PRO A 264 1.60 -17.54 25.08
CA PRO A 264 3.03 -17.62 24.82
C PRO A 264 3.37 -17.20 23.37
N GLU A 265 4.62 -16.84 23.14
CA GLU A 265 5.10 -16.57 21.78
C GLU A 265 4.95 -17.80 20.87
N GLY A 266 4.61 -17.56 19.60
CA GLY A 266 4.39 -18.61 18.62
C GLY A 266 3.08 -19.38 18.78
N HIS A 267 2.21 -19.02 19.76
CA HIS A 267 0.90 -19.61 19.93
C HIS A 267 -0.20 -18.74 19.36
N PHE A 268 -1.14 -19.37 18.64
CA PHE A 268 -2.23 -18.68 17.97
C PHE A 268 -3.53 -19.47 18.09
N TYR A 269 -4.63 -18.76 18.28
CA TYR A 269 -5.94 -19.32 18.02
C TYR A 269 -6.23 -19.29 16.51
N PHE A 270 -6.52 -20.44 15.96
CA PHE A 270 -6.91 -20.63 14.57
C PHE A 270 -8.42 -20.67 14.45
N LEU A 271 -8.97 -19.68 13.75
CA LEU A 271 -10.40 -19.42 13.63
C LEU A 271 -10.83 -19.36 12.16
N GLY A 272 -12.12 -19.58 11.92
CA GLY A 272 -12.75 -19.30 10.65
C GLY A 272 -12.80 -20.51 9.70
N ARG A 273 -13.00 -20.21 8.41
CA ARG A 273 -13.46 -21.20 7.44
C ARG A 273 -12.46 -22.35 7.16
N MET A 274 -11.17 -22.08 7.26
CA MET A 274 -10.15 -23.11 7.04
C MET A 274 -9.90 -23.97 8.30
N ASN A 275 -10.43 -23.54 9.46
CA ASN A 275 -10.37 -24.38 10.67
C ASN A 275 -11.25 -25.62 10.45
N PRO A 276 -10.69 -26.84 10.54
CA PRO A 276 -11.44 -28.07 10.37
C PRO A 276 -12.38 -28.38 11.56
N SER A 277 -12.22 -27.64 12.67
CA SER A 277 -12.99 -27.80 13.90
C SER A 277 -14.06 -26.70 14.01
N PRO A 278 -15.27 -27.01 14.55
CA PRO A 278 -16.26 -26.00 14.87
C PRO A 278 -15.87 -25.08 16.05
N ILE A 279 -14.84 -25.49 16.81
CA ILE A 279 -14.27 -24.70 17.90
C ILE A 279 -12.89 -24.19 17.51
N PRO A 280 -12.41 -23.08 18.11
CA PRO A 280 -11.06 -22.59 17.91
C PRO A 280 -10.01 -23.66 18.25
N LEU A 281 -9.00 -23.79 17.40
CA LEU A 281 -7.85 -24.62 17.69
C LEU A 281 -6.70 -23.74 18.19
N LEU A 282 -6.10 -24.11 19.30
CA LEU A 282 -4.84 -23.51 19.73
C LEU A 282 -3.69 -24.24 19.03
N ILE A 283 -2.95 -23.52 18.22
CA ILE A 283 -1.80 -24.05 17.49
C ILE A 283 -0.53 -23.35 17.92
N SER A 284 0.60 -24.03 17.82
CA SER A 284 1.92 -23.45 18.07
C SER A 284 2.81 -23.61 16.85
N PHE A 285 3.52 -22.56 16.50
CA PHE A 285 4.58 -22.59 15.51
C PHE A 285 5.93 -22.61 16.24
N GLN A 286 6.71 -23.64 16.00
CA GLN A 286 8.08 -23.72 16.49
C GLN A 286 9.01 -23.35 15.33
N ILE A 287 9.82 -22.33 15.52
CA ILE A 287 10.90 -21.99 14.59
C ILE A 287 12.11 -22.79 15.03
N HIS A 288 12.52 -23.76 14.22
CA HIS A 288 13.72 -24.57 14.43
C HIS A 288 14.92 -23.94 13.73
#